data_ee484542f256971ec487d5f57f10c3f9
#
_entry.id   ee484542f256971ec487d5f57f10c3f9
#
_cell.length_a   1.000
_cell.length_b   1.000
_cell.length_c   1.000
_cell.angle_alpha   90.00
_cell.angle_beta   90.00
_cell.angle_gamma   90.00
#
_symmetry.space_group_name_H-M   'P 1'
#
loop_
_entity.id
_entity.type
_entity.pdbx_description
1 polymer ?
#
loop_
_entity_poly.entity_id
_entity_poly.type
_entity_poly.pdbx_seq_one_letter_code
_entity_poly.pdbx_strand_id
1 'polypeptide(L)'
;LFFFAVTFLRNDIKVPLIVAIVFTAAAIFAAGISPRPGLSFLFGLPGIALIGGTIFLIASSVVRKFSSSNTFLRNNWILLGAFIAIAIGIVVSGSFHGSSFRYLNAVNPFLSSQNPLVESVAEHFTPTLVEYFTDYSILLMFAGFGALMAFRRRNDTSIFALIIGITAVYVSATFARLLVFSSIGIILLAAIGLYEITRTVINYKALEPSHKRKRKTEVEKTSQMDKPIKIVYAVIVVVLVSIPVIDNGILYPQNSNWLSSADIPPSIANGGTGFRIKTNDWINALDWIAAKTPTNSVVASWWDYGYWITTLANRTSLADNATINQTRIATIAKMFMDQTENGLKIAKDLKSDYIVVYIVGQRFSGINSSELYVLGNGGDESKKQWFIRIGGFNENNYLEQDGFTPTPFFWNSTLLGQLIPFTPVSYILNGAPSGEYQPGAMAIYAKHIKYPQNATVDQPLKLAYSSDSFNSNRPGLFFGVLVYEVNKNYVPKTTSDPYNEIIGNQEKFSINGTSTSSVMESNNQSKLAVLDTAQGPIT
;
A
#
# COMPACT_ATOMS: atom_id res chain seq x y z
N LEU A 1 -25.01 0.81 2.56
CA LEU A 1 -25.40 0.02 1.37
C LEU A 1 -26.41 -1.07 1.70
N PHE A 2 -26.14 -1.95 2.69
CA PHE A 2 -27.08 -3.02 3.07
C PHE A 2 -28.45 -2.50 3.49
N PHE A 3 -28.51 -1.49 4.35
CA PHE A 3 -29.78 -0.89 4.79
C PHE A 3 -30.53 -0.22 3.64
N PHE A 4 -29.84 0.39 2.70
CA PHE A 4 -30.46 0.90 1.47
C PHE A 4 -31.05 -0.24 0.65
N ALA A 5 -30.28 -1.32 0.42
CA ALA A 5 -30.76 -2.46 -0.35
C ALA A 5 -32.01 -3.10 0.28
N VAL A 6 -32.04 -3.28 1.60
CA VAL A 6 -33.21 -3.81 2.31
C VAL A 6 -34.41 -2.86 2.17
N THR A 7 -34.19 -1.55 2.30
CA THR A 7 -35.25 -0.54 2.14
C THR A 7 -35.87 -0.58 0.74
N PHE A 8 -35.06 -0.70 -0.31
CA PHE A 8 -35.53 -0.73 -1.69
C PHE A 8 -36.08 -2.09 -2.13
N LEU A 9 -35.45 -3.20 -1.70
CA LEU A 9 -35.84 -4.55 -2.13
C LEU A 9 -37.00 -5.12 -1.34
N ARG A 10 -37.11 -4.80 -0.04
CA ARG A 10 -38.16 -5.33 0.85
C ARG A 10 -39.19 -4.34 1.25
N ASN A 11 -39.03 -3.07 0.92
CA ASN A 11 -39.93 -2.02 1.33
C ASN A 11 -40.11 -1.91 2.87
N ASP A 12 -39.09 -2.37 3.62
CA ASP A 12 -39.02 -2.29 5.09
C ASP A 12 -38.02 -1.19 5.49
N ILE A 13 -38.52 -0.23 6.28
CA ILE A 13 -37.71 0.89 6.76
C ILE A 13 -37.48 0.83 8.26
N LYS A 14 -38.37 0.19 9.04
CA LYS A 14 -38.34 0.27 10.50
C LYS A 14 -37.06 -0.32 11.08
N VAL A 15 -36.76 -1.55 10.73
CA VAL A 15 -35.56 -2.23 11.24
C VAL A 15 -34.26 -1.56 10.75
N PRO A 16 -34.07 -1.30 9.43
CA PRO A 16 -32.90 -0.56 8.95
C PRO A 16 -32.71 0.80 9.63
N LEU A 17 -33.78 1.54 9.86
CA LEU A 17 -33.73 2.87 10.50
C LEU A 17 -33.25 2.77 11.96
N ILE A 18 -33.82 1.87 12.75
CA ILE A 18 -33.45 1.69 14.16
C ILE A 18 -31.98 1.31 14.27
N VAL A 19 -31.56 0.34 13.48
CA VAL A 19 -30.15 -0.13 13.50
C VAL A 19 -29.20 0.97 13.05
N ALA A 20 -29.55 1.75 12.01
CA ALA A 20 -28.73 2.87 11.55
C ALA A 20 -28.59 3.96 12.62
N ILE A 21 -29.68 4.31 13.33
CA ILE A 21 -29.65 5.31 14.42
C ILE A 21 -28.75 4.82 15.56
N VAL A 22 -28.92 3.57 16.01
CA VAL A 22 -28.13 2.98 17.09
C VAL A 22 -26.66 2.93 16.71
N PHE A 23 -26.35 2.50 15.48
CA PHE A 23 -24.97 2.43 14.99
C PHE A 23 -24.32 3.82 14.88
N THR A 24 -25.06 4.81 14.39
CA THR A 24 -24.57 6.19 14.29
C THR A 24 -24.34 6.79 15.68
N ALA A 25 -25.24 6.58 16.62
CA ALA A 25 -25.07 7.03 18.00
C ALA A 25 -23.84 6.38 18.66
N ALA A 26 -23.66 5.08 18.48
CA ALA A 26 -22.48 4.37 18.97
C ALA A 26 -21.18 4.88 18.35
N ALA A 27 -21.17 5.17 17.03
CA ALA A 27 -20.01 5.73 16.35
C ALA A 27 -19.67 7.15 16.84
N ILE A 28 -20.67 8.01 17.08
CA ILE A 28 -20.47 9.34 17.65
C ILE A 28 -19.90 9.24 19.06
N PHE A 29 -20.46 8.35 19.89
CA PHE A 29 -19.97 8.11 21.25
C PHE A 29 -18.51 7.62 21.23
N ALA A 30 -18.20 6.61 20.40
CA ALA A 30 -16.84 6.10 20.25
C ALA A 30 -15.85 7.17 19.78
N ALA A 31 -16.26 8.03 18.83
CA ALA A 31 -15.44 9.16 18.38
C ALA A 31 -15.22 10.18 19.49
N GLY A 32 -16.22 10.41 20.36
CA GLY A 32 -16.12 11.35 21.49
C GLY A 32 -15.13 10.93 22.55
N ILE A 33 -14.97 9.64 22.80
CA ILE A 33 -14.02 9.08 23.81
C ILE A 33 -12.66 8.74 23.21
N SER A 34 -12.52 8.68 21.89
CA SER A 34 -11.26 8.34 21.23
C SER A 34 -10.32 9.56 21.17
N PRO A 35 -9.07 9.45 21.66
CA PRO A 35 -8.11 10.56 21.57
C PRO A 35 -7.71 10.87 20.11
N ARG A 36 -7.76 9.88 19.21
CA ARG A 36 -7.52 10.00 17.77
C ARG A 36 -8.34 8.97 17.00
N PRO A 37 -9.06 9.34 15.96
CA PRO A 37 -9.21 10.68 15.35
C PRO A 37 -10.14 11.64 16.10
N GLY A 38 -10.81 11.21 17.19
CA GLY A 38 -11.73 12.04 17.93
C GLY A 38 -12.96 12.45 17.10
N LEU A 39 -13.60 13.55 17.49
CA LEU A 39 -14.78 14.07 16.79
C LEU A 39 -14.47 14.51 15.34
N SER A 40 -13.21 14.72 14.97
CA SER A 40 -12.85 15.06 13.58
C SER A 40 -13.20 13.96 12.58
N PHE A 41 -13.31 12.71 13.03
CA PHE A 41 -13.81 11.59 12.21
C PHE A 41 -15.20 11.87 11.62
N LEU A 42 -16.08 12.55 12.35
CA LEU A 42 -17.44 12.84 11.90
C LEU A 42 -17.50 13.80 10.71
N PHE A 43 -16.49 14.65 10.56
CA PHE A 43 -16.33 15.59 9.45
C PHE A 43 -15.52 15.01 8.28
N GLY A 44 -14.95 13.83 8.45
CA GLY A 44 -14.33 13.07 7.37
C GLY A 44 -15.34 12.34 6.50
N LEU A 45 -14.91 11.86 5.31
CA LEU A 45 -15.76 11.14 4.38
C LEU A 45 -16.55 9.98 5.02
N PRO A 46 -15.94 9.11 5.88
CA PRO A 46 -16.67 8.03 6.54
C PRO A 46 -17.78 8.51 7.49
N GLY A 47 -17.50 9.56 8.27
CA GLY A 47 -18.49 10.13 9.18
C GLY A 47 -19.65 10.78 8.44
N ILE A 48 -19.37 11.56 7.41
CA ILE A 48 -20.38 12.18 6.54
C ILE A 48 -21.23 11.11 5.85
N ALA A 49 -20.62 10.04 5.34
CA ALA A 49 -21.35 8.93 4.74
C ALA A 49 -22.27 8.20 5.74
N LEU A 50 -21.79 8.00 6.98
CA LEU A 50 -22.58 7.39 8.04
C LEU A 50 -23.78 8.28 8.45
N ILE A 51 -23.53 9.55 8.74
CA ILE A 51 -24.56 10.51 9.15
C ILE A 51 -25.54 10.75 7.99
N GLY A 52 -25.04 11.00 6.78
CA GLY A 52 -25.84 11.18 5.58
C GLY A 52 -26.73 9.97 5.27
N GLY A 53 -26.16 8.75 5.42
CA GLY A 53 -26.94 7.53 5.29
C GLY A 53 -28.09 7.41 6.30
N THR A 54 -27.84 7.78 7.55
CA THR A 54 -28.87 7.77 8.60
C THR A 54 -29.93 8.84 8.35
N ILE A 55 -29.53 10.04 7.94
CA ILE A 55 -30.47 11.13 7.55
C ILE A 55 -31.32 10.68 6.36
N PHE A 56 -30.74 10.01 5.36
CA PHE A 56 -31.50 9.45 4.24
C PHE A 56 -32.57 8.47 4.70
N LEU A 57 -32.26 7.54 5.62
CA LEU A 57 -33.22 6.58 6.15
C LEU A 57 -34.33 7.26 6.96
N ILE A 58 -34.02 8.31 7.71
CA ILE A 58 -35.02 9.14 8.40
C ILE A 58 -35.94 9.82 7.38
N ALA A 59 -35.37 10.47 6.35
CA ALA A 59 -36.13 11.12 5.29
C ALA A 59 -36.99 10.10 4.51
N SER A 60 -36.45 8.92 4.20
CA SER A 60 -37.21 7.83 3.58
C SER A 60 -38.39 7.36 4.44
N SER A 61 -38.22 7.32 5.77
CA SER A 61 -39.29 7.00 6.70
C SER A 61 -40.41 8.06 6.70
N VAL A 62 -40.04 9.33 6.57
CA VAL A 62 -40.99 10.44 6.42
C VAL A 62 -41.73 10.34 5.08
N VAL A 63 -41.00 10.13 3.98
CA VAL A 63 -41.60 9.94 2.65
C VAL A 63 -42.63 8.80 2.65
N ARG A 64 -42.34 7.71 3.39
CA ARG A 64 -43.28 6.58 3.51
C ARG A 64 -44.61 6.96 4.16
N LYS A 65 -44.60 7.88 5.14
CA LYS A 65 -45.87 8.35 5.79
C LYS A 65 -46.76 9.14 4.83
N PHE A 66 -46.17 9.83 3.85
CA PHE A 66 -46.86 10.69 2.92
C PHE A 66 -47.06 10.07 1.53
N SER A 67 -46.56 8.86 1.28
CA SER A 67 -46.63 8.17 -0.01
C SER A 67 -47.57 6.97 0.08
N SER A 68 -48.38 6.74 -0.97
CA SER A 68 -49.07 5.46 -1.12
C SER A 68 -48.09 4.31 -1.41
N SER A 69 -48.54 3.07 -1.19
CA SER A 69 -47.68 1.89 -1.42
C SER A 69 -47.09 1.84 -2.83
N ASN A 70 -47.84 2.32 -3.83
CA ASN A 70 -47.41 2.28 -5.25
C ASN A 70 -46.45 3.43 -5.62
N THR A 71 -46.48 4.55 -4.91
CA THR A 71 -45.66 5.74 -5.19
C THR A 71 -44.40 5.81 -4.33
N PHE A 72 -44.34 5.07 -3.23
CA PHE A 72 -43.23 5.12 -2.29
C PHE A 72 -41.87 4.81 -2.94
N LEU A 73 -41.79 3.74 -3.71
CA LEU A 73 -40.53 3.36 -4.38
C LEU A 73 -40.03 4.46 -5.31
N ARG A 74 -40.92 5.03 -6.13
CA ARG A 74 -40.58 6.15 -7.03
C ARG A 74 -40.09 7.37 -6.25
N ASN A 75 -40.79 7.77 -5.21
CA ASN A 75 -40.45 8.93 -4.40
C ASN A 75 -39.13 8.70 -3.64
N ASN A 76 -38.85 7.47 -3.22
CA ASN A 76 -37.61 7.10 -2.56
C ASN A 76 -36.40 7.11 -3.52
N TRP A 77 -36.61 6.75 -4.79
CA TRP A 77 -35.58 6.93 -5.84
C TRP A 77 -35.29 8.41 -6.12
N ILE A 78 -36.29 9.26 -6.14
CA ILE A 78 -36.11 10.71 -6.29
C ILE A 78 -35.33 11.26 -5.08
N LEU A 79 -35.66 10.83 -3.86
CA LEU A 79 -34.95 11.20 -2.65
C LEU A 79 -33.46 10.77 -2.73
N LEU A 80 -33.19 9.54 -3.18
CA LEU A 80 -31.81 9.05 -3.35
C LEU A 80 -31.04 9.89 -4.38
N GLY A 81 -31.66 10.23 -5.50
CA GLY A 81 -31.08 11.11 -6.52
C GLY A 81 -30.71 12.48 -5.95
N ALA A 82 -31.58 13.08 -5.12
CA ALA A 82 -31.30 14.34 -4.44
C ALA A 82 -30.11 14.22 -3.47
N PHE A 83 -30.03 13.14 -2.68
CA PHE A 83 -28.89 12.90 -1.79
C PHE A 83 -27.57 12.70 -2.55
N ILE A 84 -27.60 11.99 -3.66
CA ILE A 84 -26.42 11.81 -4.52
C ILE A 84 -25.97 13.16 -5.11
N ALA A 85 -26.92 13.97 -5.60
CA ALA A 85 -26.62 15.30 -6.13
C ALA A 85 -25.99 16.22 -5.07
N ILE A 86 -26.51 16.21 -3.83
CA ILE A 86 -25.93 16.94 -2.69
C ILE A 86 -24.51 16.42 -2.39
N ALA A 87 -24.31 15.10 -2.35
CA ALA A 87 -23.01 14.50 -2.10
C ALA A 87 -21.96 14.90 -3.17
N ILE A 88 -22.35 14.87 -4.46
CA ILE A 88 -21.52 15.34 -5.56
C ILE A 88 -21.20 16.83 -5.40
N GLY A 89 -22.19 17.65 -5.07
CA GLY A 89 -22.00 19.08 -4.83
C GLY A 89 -21.00 19.36 -3.71
N ILE A 90 -21.06 18.62 -2.60
CA ILE A 90 -20.10 18.72 -1.50
C ILE A 90 -18.68 18.32 -1.95
N VAL A 91 -18.55 17.25 -2.75
CA VAL A 91 -17.25 16.82 -3.28
C VAL A 91 -16.68 17.86 -4.23
N VAL A 92 -17.48 18.38 -5.16
CA VAL A 92 -17.07 19.37 -6.17
C VAL A 92 -16.73 20.73 -5.54
N SER A 93 -17.38 21.09 -4.42
CA SER A 93 -17.08 22.36 -3.71
C SER A 93 -15.69 22.44 -3.09
N GLY A 94 -14.90 21.35 -3.16
CA GLY A 94 -13.55 21.32 -2.60
C GLY A 94 -13.49 21.36 -1.08
N SER A 95 -14.63 21.14 -0.39
CA SER A 95 -14.70 21.16 1.09
C SER A 95 -13.90 20.04 1.75
N PHE A 96 -13.41 19.08 0.96
CA PHE A 96 -12.55 17.99 1.43
C PHE A 96 -11.09 18.29 1.11
N HIS A 97 -10.32 18.62 2.12
CA HIS A 97 -8.88 18.89 2.01
C HIS A 97 -8.03 17.71 2.52
N GLY A 98 -6.94 17.42 1.84
CA GLY A 98 -5.86 16.54 2.32
C GLY A 98 -6.19 15.05 2.40
N SER A 99 -6.34 14.51 3.61
CA SER A 99 -6.50 13.05 3.86
C SER A 99 -7.72 12.41 3.21
N SER A 100 -8.74 13.19 2.86
CA SER A 100 -9.96 12.72 2.20
C SER A 100 -9.72 12.25 0.76
N PHE A 101 -8.65 12.70 0.11
CA PHE A 101 -8.35 12.35 -1.30
C PHE A 101 -8.08 10.86 -1.50
N ARG A 102 -7.50 10.19 -0.51
CA ARG A 102 -7.27 8.73 -0.55
C ARG A 102 -8.56 7.94 -0.63
N TYR A 103 -9.58 8.37 0.10
CA TYR A 103 -10.89 7.71 0.08
C TYR A 103 -11.62 7.93 -1.24
N LEU A 104 -11.40 9.07 -1.91
CA LEU A 104 -11.96 9.31 -3.25
C LEU A 104 -11.34 8.38 -4.30
N ASN A 105 -10.04 8.12 -4.22
CA ASN A 105 -9.38 7.14 -5.09
C ASN A 105 -9.94 5.72 -4.86
N ALA A 106 -10.24 5.34 -3.61
CA ALA A 106 -10.89 4.06 -3.30
C ALA A 106 -12.32 3.98 -3.85
N VAL A 107 -13.01 5.11 -4.00
CA VAL A 107 -14.35 5.17 -4.62
C VAL A 107 -14.28 5.12 -6.15
N ASN A 108 -13.20 5.61 -6.76
CA ASN A 108 -13.00 5.53 -8.20
C ASN A 108 -11.64 4.87 -8.52
N PRO A 109 -11.61 3.53 -8.70
CA PRO A 109 -10.40 2.79 -9.02
C PRO A 109 -9.77 3.15 -10.38
N PHE A 110 -10.48 3.90 -11.23
CA PHE A 110 -9.99 4.36 -12.53
C PHE A 110 -9.27 5.72 -12.45
N LEU A 111 -9.32 6.41 -11.31
CA LEU A 111 -8.51 7.60 -11.06
C LEU A 111 -7.09 7.15 -10.70
N SER A 112 -6.19 7.13 -11.69
CA SER A 112 -4.77 7.02 -11.41
C SER A 112 -4.32 8.25 -10.61
N SER A 113 -3.76 8.04 -9.44
CA SER A 113 -3.18 9.13 -8.66
C SER A 113 -1.86 9.53 -9.32
N GLN A 114 -1.74 10.77 -9.76
CA GLN A 114 -0.46 11.35 -10.20
C GLN A 114 0.35 11.91 -9.01
N ASN A 115 0.00 11.51 -7.79
CA ASN A 115 0.68 11.99 -6.60
C ASN A 115 1.90 11.09 -6.32
N PRO A 116 3.15 11.61 -6.41
CA PRO A 116 4.36 10.82 -6.20
C PRO A 116 4.42 10.11 -4.85
N LEU A 117 3.81 10.69 -3.80
CA LEU A 117 3.73 10.05 -2.48
C LEU A 117 2.83 8.81 -2.50
N VAL A 118 1.73 8.82 -3.25
CA VAL A 118 0.85 7.65 -3.38
C VAL A 118 1.53 6.56 -4.20
N GLU A 119 2.23 6.95 -5.26
CA GLU A 119 2.99 6.03 -6.12
C GLU A 119 4.22 5.43 -5.42
N SER A 120 4.80 6.13 -4.44
CA SER A 120 5.96 5.66 -3.68
C SER A 120 5.65 4.48 -2.76
N VAL A 121 4.38 4.19 -2.50
CA VAL A 121 3.96 3.04 -1.69
C VAL A 121 3.83 1.82 -2.59
N ALA A 122 4.68 0.83 -2.41
CA ALA A 122 4.80 -0.34 -3.28
C ALA A 122 3.47 -1.08 -3.50
N GLU A 123 2.59 -1.12 -2.47
CA GLU A 123 1.30 -1.84 -2.53
C GLU A 123 0.15 -0.97 -3.09
N HIS A 124 0.44 0.23 -3.61
CA HIS A 124 -0.57 1.12 -4.20
C HIS A 124 -0.75 0.93 -5.71
N PHE A 125 -0.15 -0.11 -6.29
CA PHE A 125 -0.49 -0.46 -7.66
C PHE A 125 -1.91 -1.01 -7.78
N THR A 126 -2.53 -0.80 -8.95
CA THR A 126 -3.86 -1.35 -9.25
C THR A 126 -3.75 -2.85 -9.53
N PRO A 127 -4.37 -3.72 -8.73
CA PRO A 127 -4.28 -5.15 -8.94
C PRO A 127 -4.98 -5.57 -10.23
N THR A 128 -4.33 -6.47 -10.94
CA THR A 128 -4.85 -7.08 -12.16
C THR A 128 -5.69 -8.33 -11.84
N LEU A 129 -6.38 -8.86 -12.86
CA LEU A 129 -7.08 -10.13 -12.70
C LEU A 129 -6.11 -11.28 -12.35
N VAL A 130 -4.85 -11.17 -12.78
CA VAL A 130 -3.82 -12.17 -12.47
C VAL A 130 -3.52 -12.20 -10.98
N GLU A 131 -3.35 -11.03 -10.33
CA GLU A 131 -3.14 -10.98 -8.87
C GLU A 131 -4.34 -11.56 -8.11
N TYR A 132 -5.58 -11.20 -8.51
CA TYR A 132 -6.77 -11.82 -7.91
C TYR A 132 -6.77 -13.33 -8.06
N PHE A 133 -6.38 -13.84 -9.23
CA PHE A 133 -6.32 -15.28 -9.46
C PHE A 133 -5.18 -15.94 -8.67
N THR A 134 -4.03 -15.28 -8.55
CA THR A 134 -2.91 -15.75 -7.74
C THR A 134 -3.29 -15.86 -6.26
N ASP A 135 -4.02 -14.87 -5.73
CA ASP A 135 -4.39 -14.82 -4.31
C ASP A 135 -5.55 -15.76 -3.96
N TYR A 136 -6.54 -15.87 -4.87
CA TYR A 136 -7.80 -16.57 -4.55
C TYR A 136 -8.04 -17.84 -5.36
N SER A 137 -7.30 -18.04 -6.46
CA SER A 137 -7.35 -19.25 -7.30
C SER A 137 -8.80 -19.68 -7.61
N ILE A 138 -9.10 -20.96 -7.40
CA ILE A 138 -10.41 -21.56 -7.68
C ILE A 138 -11.57 -20.94 -6.86
N LEU A 139 -11.26 -20.27 -5.73
CA LEU A 139 -12.29 -19.60 -4.93
C LEU A 139 -12.99 -18.49 -5.70
N LEU A 140 -12.33 -17.84 -6.67
CA LEU A 140 -12.98 -16.85 -7.54
C LEU A 140 -14.13 -17.43 -8.34
N MET A 141 -13.96 -18.64 -8.87
CA MET A 141 -15.02 -19.31 -9.64
C MET A 141 -16.21 -19.64 -8.74
N PHE A 142 -15.95 -20.18 -7.55
CA PHE A 142 -17.01 -20.45 -6.57
C PHE A 142 -17.68 -19.15 -6.09
N ALA A 143 -16.91 -18.07 -5.92
CA ALA A 143 -17.44 -16.77 -5.51
C ALA A 143 -18.35 -16.16 -6.60
N GLY A 144 -17.95 -16.23 -7.87
CA GLY A 144 -18.78 -15.78 -9.00
C GLY A 144 -20.11 -16.55 -9.07
N PHE A 145 -20.06 -17.87 -8.94
CA PHE A 145 -21.28 -18.70 -8.89
C PHE A 145 -22.11 -18.38 -7.62
N GLY A 146 -21.45 -18.21 -6.47
CA GLY A 146 -22.10 -17.83 -5.23
C GLY A 146 -22.79 -16.47 -5.30
N ALA A 147 -22.17 -15.49 -5.95
CA ALA A 147 -22.79 -14.18 -6.20
C ALA A 147 -24.08 -14.30 -7.02
N LEU A 148 -24.06 -15.12 -8.07
CA LEU A 148 -25.25 -15.40 -8.89
C LEU A 148 -26.36 -16.06 -8.05
N MET A 149 -26.00 -17.02 -7.21
CA MET A 149 -26.98 -17.71 -6.35
C MET A 149 -27.50 -16.78 -5.24
N ALA A 150 -26.63 -15.95 -4.63
CA ALA A 150 -27.04 -14.94 -3.66
C ALA A 150 -28.02 -13.94 -4.24
N PHE A 151 -27.76 -13.48 -5.48
CA PHE A 151 -28.67 -12.58 -6.20
C PHE A 151 -30.03 -13.22 -6.47
N ARG A 152 -30.06 -14.51 -6.82
CA ARG A 152 -31.33 -15.24 -7.08
C ARG A 152 -32.14 -15.50 -5.82
N ARG A 153 -31.48 -15.78 -4.70
CA ARG A 153 -32.15 -16.11 -3.42
C ARG A 153 -32.87 -14.93 -2.77
N ARG A 154 -32.33 -13.75 -2.90
CA ARG A 154 -32.89 -12.48 -2.38
C ARG A 154 -33.24 -12.49 -0.87
N ASN A 155 -32.64 -13.36 -0.07
CA ASN A 155 -32.79 -13.29 1.39
C ASN A 155 -31.73 -12.34 1.98
N ASP A 156 -31.92 -11.88 3.23
CA ASP A 156 -31.06 -10.87 3.86
C ASP A 156 -29.60 -11.29 3.94
N THR A 157 -29.33 -12.52 4.31
CA THR A 157 -27.97 -13.06 4.42
C THR A 157 -27.29 -13.07 3.06
N SER A 158 -28.00 -13.50 2.00
CA SER A 158 -27.47 -13.52 0.64
C SER A 158 -27.24 -12.10 0.09
N ILE A 159 -28.16 -11.19 0.35
CA ILE A 159 -28.03 -9.77 -0.05
C ILE A 159 -26.82 -9.15 0.67
N PHE A 160 -26.68 -9.41 1.96
CA PHE A 160 -25.55 -8.93 2.76
C PHE A 160 -24.22 -9.44 2.23
N ALA A 161 -24.11 -10.75 2.00
CA ALA A 161 -22.91 -11.36 1.43
C ALA A 161 -22.57 -10.80 0.02
N LEU A 162 -23.59 -10.60 -0.82
CA LEU A 162 -23.42 -10.04 -2.15
C LEU A 162 -22.90 -8.59 -2.11
N ILE A 163 -23.48 -7.75 -1.24
CA ILE A 163 -23.06 -6.35 -1.10
C ILE A 163 -21.63 -6.27 -0.56
N ILE A 164 -21.31 -7.04 0.49
CA ILE A 164 -19.94 -7.09 1.01
C ILE A 164 -18.97 -7.57 -0.06
N GLY A 165 -19.29 -8.65 -0.77
CA GLY A 165 -18.43 -9.21 -1.79
C GLY A 165 -18.15 -8.23 -2.93
N ILE A 166 -19.19 -7.65 -3.53
CA ILE A 166 -19.05 -6.68 -4.62
C ILE A 166 -18.31 -5.42 -4.15
N THR A 167 -18.68 -4.86 -2.98
CA THR A 167 -18.04 -3.66 -2.46
C THR A 167 -16.58 -3.90 -2.13
N ALA A 168 -16.26 -5.05 -1.52
CA ALA A 168 -14.89 -5.40 -1.17
C ALA A 168 -14.00 -5.58 -2.41
N VAL A 169 -14.49 -6.27 -3.43
CA VAL A 169 -13.77 -6.43 -4.71
C VAL A 169 -13.61 -5.07 -5.41
N TYR A 170 -14.67 -4.25 -5.47
CA TYR A 170 -14.61 -2.93 -6.09
C TYR A 170 -13.57 -2.02 -5.41
N VAL A 171 -13.58 -1.95 -4.07
CA VAL A 171 -12.62 -1.13 -3.31
C VAL A 171 -11.20 -1.67 -3.45
N SER A 172 -11.01 -2.99 -3.40
CA SER A 172 -9.68 -3.60 -3.55
C SER A 172 -9.10 -3.47 -4.95
N ALA A 173 -9.94 -3.24 -5.97
CA ALA A 173 -9.48 -2.96 -7.33
C ALA A 173 -8.72 -1.62 -7.45
N THR A 174 -8.70 -0.78 -6.43
CA THR A 174 -7.94 0.47 -6.43
C THR A 174 -6.47 0.26 -6.07
N PHE A 175 -6.21 -0.52 -5.01
CA PHE A 175 -4.86 -0.75 -4.48
C PHE A 175 -4.68 -2.20 -4.04
N ALA A 176 -3.57 -2.80 -4.40
CA ALA A 176 -3.24 -4.19 -4.05
C ALA A 176 -3.27 -4.44 -2.53
N ARG A 177 -2.85 -3.47 -1.70
CA ARG A 177 -2.95 -3.57 -0.24
C ARG A 177 -4.37 -3.78 0.30
N LEU A 178 -5.40 -3.49 -0.51
CA LEU A 178 -6.80 -3.67 -0.13
C LEU A 178 -7.34 -5.06 -0.47
N LEU A 179 -6.55 -5.92 -1.16
CA LEU A 179 -6.94 -7.30 -1.49
C LEU A 179 -7.30 -8.10 -0.23
N VAL A 180 -6.65 -7.82 0.91
CA VAL A 180 -6.99 -8.45 2.19
C VAL A 180 -8.46 -8.25 2.58
N PHE A 181 -9.07 -7.12 2.24
CA PHE A 181 -10.50 -6.88 2.52
C PHE A 181 -11.42 -7.62 1.56
N SER A 182 -11.00 -7.82 0.30
CA SER A 182 -11.78 -8.62 -0.65
C SER A 182 -11.81 -10.09 -0.28
N SER A 183 -10.83 -10.61 0.47
CA SER A 183 -10.80 -12.00 0.91
C SER A 183 -12.06 -12.38 1.69
N ILE A 184 -12.53 -11.52 2.59
CA ILE A 184 -13.74 -11.77 3.37
C ILE A 184 -14.96 -11.94 2.45
N GLY A 185 -15.13 -11.03 1.50
CA GLY A 185 -16.24 -11.06 0.55
C GLY A 185 -16.18 -12.28 -0.39
N ILE A 186 -15.01 -12.56 -0.93
CA ILE A 186 -14.78 -13.69 -1.84
C ILE A 186 -15.02 -15.02 -1.13
N ILE A 187 -14.51 -15.20 0.09
CA ILE A 187 -14.71 -16.43 0.88
C ILE A 187 -16.20 -16.65 1.20
N LEU A 188 -16.91 -15.59 1.61
CA LEU A 188 -18.35 -15.68 1.89
C LEU A 188 -19.15 -16.10 0.66
N LEU A 189 -18.88 -15.46 -0.48
CA LEU A 189 -19.55 -15.80 -1.74
C LEU A 189 -19.16 -17.19 -2.23
N ALA A 190 -17.88 -17.56 -2.13
CA ALA A 190 -17.40 -18.89 -2.50
C ALA A 190 -18.07 -19.99 -1.64
N ALA A 191 -18.25 -19.75 -0.34
CA ALA A 191 -18.96 -20.66 0.55
C ALA A 191 -20.43 -20.84 0.13
N ILE A 192 -21.12 -19.77 -0.27
CA ILE A 192 -22.48 -19.85 -0.83
C ILE A 192 -22.50 -20.67 -2.11
N GLY A 193 -21.56 -20.42 -3.02
CA GLY A 193 -21.45 -21.16 -4.29
C GLY A 193 -21.20 -22.64 -4.07
N LEU A 194 -20.23 -22.97 -3.24
CA LEU A 194 -19.90 -24.34 -2.89
C LEU A 194 -21.06 -25.06 -2.20
N TYR A 195 -21.75 -24.37 -1.28
CA TYR A 195 -22.94 -24.91 -0.62
C TYR A 195 -24.04 -25.27 -1.62
N GLU A 196 -24.32 -24.42 -2.60
CA GLU A 196 -25.36 -24.68 -3.62
C GLU A 196 -25.01 -25.87 -4.51
N ILE A 197 -23.76 -25.97 -4.95
CA ILE A 197 -23.29 -27.12 -5.74
C ILE A 197 -23.42 -28.38 -4.91
N THR A 198 -22.91 -28.34 -3.67
CA THR A 198 -22.96 -29.48 -2.75
C THR A 198 -24.40 -29.93 -2.47
N ARG A 199 -25.29 -29.00 -2.17
CA ARG A 199 -26.71 -29.27 -1.95
C ARG A 199 -27.35 -29.90 -3.19
N THR A 200 -27.03 -29.43 -4.38
CA THR A 200 -27.56 -29.97 -5.64
C THR A 200 -27.12 -31.42 -5.83
N VAL A 201 -25.83 -31.71 -5.60
CA VAL A 201 -25.28 -33.07 -5.75
C VAL A 201 -25.81 -34.04 -4.67
N ILE A 202 -25.89 -33.58 -3.42
CA ILE A 202 -26.40 -34.42 -2.31
C ILE A 202 -27.88 -34.78 -2.53
N ASN A 203 -28.67 -33.81 -3.03
CA ASN A 203 -30.11 -34.01 -3.28
C ASN A 203 -30.41 -34.57 -4.66
N TYR A 204 -29.36 -34.85 -5.47
CA TYR A 204 -29.55 -35.48 -6.77
C TYR A 204 -30.12 -36.88 -6.62
N LYS A 205 -31.31 -37.09 -7.19
CA LYS A 205 -31.90 -38.41 -7.37
C LYS A 205 -31.79 -38.75 -8.85
N ALA A 206 -31.15 -39.87 -9.18
CA ALA A 206 -31.07 -40.30 -10.57
C ALA A 206 -32.51 -40.54 -11.09
N LEU A 207 -32.83 -39.91 -12.23
CA LEU A 207 -34.08 -40.17 -12.92
C LEU A 207 -34.03 -41.60 -13.47
N GLU A 208 -34.79 -42.50 -12.90
CA GLU A 208 -34.97 -43.80 -13.50
C GLU A 208 -35.67 -43.63 -14.86
N PRO A 209 -35.16 -44.28 -15.92
CA PRO A 209 -35.88 -44.31 -17.19
C PRO A 209 -37.23 -44.96 -16.98
N SER A 210 -38.31 -44.20 -17.17
CA SER A 210 -39.68 -44.63 -17.07
C SER A 210 -39.99 -45.72 -18.10
N HIS A 211 -39.68 -46.97 -17.76
CA HIS A 211 -40.32 -48.10 -18.45
C HIS A 211 -41.67 -48.32 -17.79
N LYS A 212 -42.72 -47.82 -18.44
CA LYS A 212 -44.10 -48.14 -18.15
C LYS A 212 -44.30 -49.66 -18.15
N ARG A 213 -44.36 -50.25 -16.96
CA ARG A 213 -45.20 -51.46 -16.72
C ARG A 213 -45.58 -51.60 -15.26
N LYS A 214 -46.83 -51.55 -15.05
CA LYS A 214 -47.76 -51.89 -14.02
C LYS A 214 -47.22 -52.65 -12.77
N ARG A 215 -47.62 -52.08 -11.59
CA ARG A 215 -48.10 -52.74 -10.36
C ARG A 215 -47.09 -53.29 -9.35
N LYS A 216 -47.20 -52.73 -8.19
CA LYS A 216 -47.02 -53.26 -6.83
C LYS A 216 -45.79 -52.75 -6.07
N THR A 217 -46.11 -52.12 -4.93
CA THR A 217 -45.29 -51.88 -3.76
C THR A 217 -44.01 -51.06 -4.03
N GLU A 218 -44.09 -49.75 -3.87
CA GLU A 218 -42.96 -48.84 -3.76
C GLU A 218 -42.19 -49.13 -2.47
N VAL A 219 -41.23 -50.03 -2.54
CA VAL A 219 -40.05 -49.93 -1.72
C VAL A 219 -39.17 -48.86 -2.38
N GLU A 220 -38.96 -47.75 -1.71
CA GLU A 220 -37.98 -46.75 -2.10
C GLU A 220 -36.60 -47.40 -2.22
N LYS A 221 -36.28 -47.95 -3.39
CA LYS A 221 -34.91 -48.35 -3.73
C LYS A 221 -34.14 -47.07 -3.96
N THR A 222 -33.49 -46.55 -2.92
CA THR A 222 -32.38 -45.63 -3.08
C THR A 222 -31.40 -46.24 -4.08
N SER A 223 -31.30 -45.62 -5.26
CA SER A 223 -30.46 -46.11 -6.35
C SER A 223 -29.01 -46.26 -5.82
N GLN A 224 -28.43 -47.46 -6.00
CA GLN A 224 -27.02 -47.71 -5.66
C GLN A 224 -26.04 -46.80 -6.40
N MET A 225 -26.46 -46.12 -7.49
CA MET A 225 -25.67 -45.18 -8.26
C MET A 225 -25.47 -43.83 -7.55
N ASP A 226 -26.28 -43.43 -6.58
CA ASP A 226 -26.16 -42.15 -5.91
C ASP A 226 -24.92 -42.04 -5.01
N LYS A 227 -24.49 -43.14 -4.43
CA LYS A 227 -23.31 -43.16 -3.54
C LYS A 227 -21.99 -42.89 -4.26
N PRO A 228 -21.66 -43.58 -5.39
CA PRO A 228 -20.42 -43.33 -6.12
C PRO A 228 -20.36 -41.92 -6.68
N ILE A 229 -21.47 -41.35 -7.17
CA ILE A 229 -21.52 -39.97 -7.66
C ILE A 229 -21.16 -38.98 -6.53
N LYS A 230 -21.69 -39.17 -5.32
CA LYS A 230 -21.38 -38.31 -4.16
C LYS A 230 -19.92 -38.42 -3.73
N ILE A 231 -19.36 -39.65 -3.79
CA ILE A 231 -17.94 -39.88 -3.48
C ILE A 231 -17.05 -39.18 -4.53
N VAL A 232 -17.34 -39.35 -5.82
CA VAL A 232 -16.60 -38.69 -6.91
C VAL A 232 -16.68 -37.17 -6.76
N TYR A 233 -17.86 -36.64 -6.47
CA TYR A 233 -18.01 -35.19 -6.22
C TYR A 233 -17.15 -34.74 -5.02
N ALA A 234 -17.21 -35.46 -3.88
CA ALA A 234 -16.41 -35.11 -2.72
C ALA A 234 -14.91 -35.12 -3.02
N VAL A 235 -14.44 -36.13 -3.77
CA VAL A 235 -13.03 -36.18 -4.20
C VAL A 235 -12.70 -35.00 -5.11
N ILE A 236 -13.54 -34.66 -6.08
CA ILE A 236 -13.32 -33.50 -6.98
C ILE A 236 -13.24 -32.20 -6.17
N VAL A 237 -14.15 -31.97 -5.22
CA VAL A 237 -14.14 -30.76 -4.39
C VAL A 237 -12.87 -30.70 -3.53
N VAL A 238 -12.47 -31.82 -2.90
CA VAL A 238 -11.23 -31.87 -2.11
C VAL A 238 -10.02 -31.58 -2.99
N VAL A 239 -9.94 -32.18 -4.18
CA VAL A 239 -8.85 -31.93 -5.13
C VAL A 239 -8.83 -30.46 -5.53
N LEU A 240 -9.95 -29.89 -5.97
CA LEU A 240 -10.03 -28.49 -6.40
C LEU A 240 -9.63 -27.50 -5.31
N VAL A 241 -10.09 -27.72 -4.07
CA VAL A 241 -9.73 -26.87 -2.92
C VAL A 241 -8.26 -27.07 -2.52
N SER A 242 -7.70 -28.27 -2.77
CA SER A 242 -6.30 -28.56 -2.45
C SER A 242 -5.31 -28.11 -3.51
N ILE A 243 -5.74 -27.84 -4.76
CA ILE A 243 -4.85 -27.42 -5.85
C ILE A 243 -3.93 -26.27 -5.44
N PRO A 244 -4.40 -25.15 -4.87
CA PRO A 244 -3.50 -24.04 -4.50
C PRO A 244 -2.43 -24.46 -3.49
N VAL A 245 -2.77 -25.37 -2.58
CA VAL A 245 -1.83 -25.87 -1.56
C VAL A 245 -0.81 -26.84 -2.18
N ILE A 246 -1.28 -27.74 -3.04
CA ILE A 246 -0.43 -28.76 -3.69
C ILE A 246 0.51 -28.11 -4.69
N ASP A 247 0.00 -27.27 -5.56
CA ASP A 247 0.77 -26.61 -6.62
C ASP A 247 1.85 -25.72 -6.01
N ASN A 248 1.46 -24.87 -5.09
CA ASN A 248 2.36 -23.88 -4.51
C ASN A 248 3.21 -24.40 -3.35
N GLY A 249 2.81 -25.45 -2.68
CA GLY A 249 3.51 -25.98 -1.51
C GLY A 249 4.37 -27.22 -1.79
N ILE A 250 3.91 -28.08 -2.68
CA ILE A 250 4.51 -29.41 -2.88
C ILE A 250 5.22 -29.52 -4.22
N LEU A 251 4.55 -29.11 -5.31
CA LEU A 251 5.11 -29.30 -6.67
C LEU A 251 6.16 -28.26 -7.05
N TYR A 252 6.00 -27.02 -6.64
CA TYR A 252 6.91 -25.91 -6.97
C TYR A 252 7.34 -25.12 -5.73
N PRO A 253 8.05 -25.74 -4.77
CA PRO A 253 8.44 -25.09 -3.52
C PRO A 253 9.40 -23.90 -3.70
N GLN A 254 10.02 -23.78 -4.86
CA GLN A 254 10.98 -22.70 -5.18
C GLN A 254 10.31 -21.49 -5.85
N ASN A 255 9.11 -21.64 -6.37
CA ASN A 255 8.39 -20.50 -6.93
C ASN A 255 7.87 -19.60 -5.79
N SER A 256 7.92 -18.29 -6.01
CA SER A 256 7.38 -17.29 -5.08
C SER A 256 5.86 -17.40 -5.02
N ASN A 257 5.38 -18.26 -4.19
CA ASN A 257 3.95 -18.49 -3.98
C ASN A 257 3.53 -17.93 -2.61
N TRP A 258 2.25 -17.87 -2.34
CA TRP A 258 1.70 -17.33 -1.10
C TRP A 258 2.21 -18.07 0.16
N LEU A 259 2.48 -19.40 0.11
CA LEU A 259 3.10 -20.15 1.20
C LEU A 259 4.51 -19.66 1.46
N SER A 260 5.30 -19.45 0.40
CA SER A 260 6.66 -18.95 0.53
C SER A 260 6.69 -17.49 0.98
N SER A 261 5.70 -16.69 0.57
CA SER A 261 5.54 -15.32 1.06
C SER A 261 5.15 -15.26 2.54
N ALA A 262 4.37 -16.23 3.01
CA ALA A 262 4.02 -16.34 4.44
C ALA A 262 5.22 -16.67 5.33
N ASP A 263 6.30 -17.24 4.78
CA ASP A 263 7.55 -17.56 5.49
C ASP A 263 8.56 -16.40 5.49
N ILE A 264 8.25 -15.28 4.83
CA ILE A 264 9.10 -14.09 4.87
C ILE A 264 9.03 -13.48 6.28
N PRO A 265 10.17 -13.21 6.92
CA PRO A 265 10.18 -12.56 8.22
C PRO A 265 9.44 -11.21 8.19
N PRO A 266 8.88 -10.75 9.33
CA PRO A 266 8.30 -9.40 9.41
C PRO A 266 9.25 -8.34 8.88
N SER A 267 8.75 -7.29 8.24
CA SER A 267 9.53 -6.27 7.54
C SER A 267 10.65 -5.65 8.39
N ILE A 268 10.45 -5.53 9.70
CA ILE A 268 11.49 -5.06 10.62
C ILE A 268 12.65 -6.05 10.77
N ALA A 269 12.38 -7.35 10.65
CA ALA A 269 13.36 -8.41 10.82
C ALA A 269 14.00 -8.86 9.49
N ASN A 270 13.51 -8.39 8.35
CA ASN A 270 14.15 -8.61 7.04
C ASN A 270 14.65 -7.30 6.40
N GLY A 271 14.65 -6.22 7.17
CA GLY A 271 15.10 -4.91 6.70
C GLY A 271 14.18 -4.26 5.65
N GLY A 272 12.90 -4.64 5.58
CA GLY A 272 11.96 -4.13 4.58
C GLY A 272 12.25 -4.63 3.16
N THR A 273 13.05 -5.68 3.02
CA THR A 273 13.35 -6.34 1.74
C THR A 273 12.42 -7.52 1.50
N GLY A 274 12.32 -8.01 0.27
CA GLY A 274 11.62 -9.25 -0.05
C GLY A 274 12.41 -10.54 0.28
N PHE A 275 13.59 -10.44 0.89
CA PHE A 275 14.44 -11.59 1.18
C PHE A 275 13.97 -12.37 2.41
N ARG A 276 14.15 -13.69 2.40
CA ARG A 276 13.89 -14.58 3.55
C ARG A 276 15.01 -14.56 4.60
N ILE A 277 15.69 -13.44 4.73
CA ILE A 277 16.82 -13.26 5.64
C ILE A 277 16.31 -12.58 6.90
N LYS A 278 16.72 -13.09 8.06
CA LYS A 278 16.53 -12.41 9.34
C LYS A 278 17.75 -11.55 9.65
N THR A 279 17.49 -10.31 10.01
CA THR A 279 18.48 -9.38 10.54
C THR A 279 17.93 -8.68 11.77
N ASN A 280 18.80 -8.38 12.73
CA ASN A 280 18.45 -7.59 13.92
C ASN A 280 18.90 -6.13 13.81
N ASP A 281 19.45 -5.71 12.67
CA ASP A 281 20.06 -4.39 12.51
C ASP A 281 19.09 -3.25 12.85
N TRP A 282 17.82 -3.31 12.41
CA TRP A 282 16.81 -2.34 12.79
C TRP A 282 16.42 -2.44 14.26
N ILE A 283 16.25 -3.64 14.80
CA ILE A 283 15.89 -3.85 16.21
C ILE A 283 16.98 -3.28 17.11
N ASN A 284 18.24 -3.63 16.86
CA ASN A 284 19.38 -3.12 17.62
C ASN A 284 19.52 -1.59 17.51
N ALA A 285 19.25 -1.01 16.33
CA ALA A 285 19.27 0.43 16.14
C ALA A 285 18.17 1.14 16.95
N LEU A 286 16.96 0.60 16.96
CA LEU A 286 15.84 1.16 17.71
C LEU A 286 16.05 1.03 19.22
N ASP A 287 16.60 -0.09 19.69
CA ASP A 287 17.00 -0.29 21.08
C ASP A 287 18.10 0.72 21.49
N TRP A 288 19.07 0.95 20.59
CA TRP A 288 20.10 1.96 20.83
C TRP A 288 19.49 3.37 20.91
N ILE A 289 18.59 3.73 19.98
CA ILE A 289 17.89 5.03 20.00
C ILE A 289 17.12 5.18 21.33
N ALA A 290 16.38 4.14 21.74
CA ALA A 290 15.64 4.15 23.01
C ALA A 290 16.53 4.36 24.24
N ALA A 291 17.69 3.69 24.26
CA ALA A 291 18.58 3.67 25.42
C ALA A 291 19.56 4.86 25.49
N LYS A 292 19.99 5.39 24.34
CA LYS A 292 21.12 6.33 24.25
C LYS A 292 20.72 7.76 23.84
N THR A 293 19.47 7.99 23.45
CA THR A 293 19.00 9.34 23.11
C THR A 293 18.04 9.88 24.18
N PRO A 294 17.95 11.21 24.38
CA PRO A 294 16.94 11.80 25.27
C PRO A 294 15.51 11.40 24.89
N THR A 295 14.63 11.26 25.88
CA THR A 295 13.24 10.80 25.67
C THR A 295 12.40 11.74 24.79
N ASN A 296 12.73 13.02 24.78
CA ASN A 296 12.09 14.06 23.98
C ASN A 296 12.76 14.30 22.62
N SER A 297 13.69 13.43 22.20
CA SER A 297 14.41 13.59 20.93
C SER A 297 13.47 13.46 19.74
N VAL A 298 13.72 14.30 18.75
CA VAL A 298 13.07 14.31 17.46
C VAL A 298 13.97 13.64 16.44
N VAL A 299 13.45 12.62 15.76
CA VAL A 299 14.18 11.82 14.78
C VAL A 299 13.63 12.10 13.38
N ALA A 300 14.50 12.59 12.49
CA ALA A 300 14.20 12.71 11.06
C ALA A 300 14.60 11.42 10.35
N SER A 301 13.70 10.89 9.56
CA SER A 301 13.93 9.73 8.71
C SER A 301 12.96 9.74 7.55
N TRP A 302 13.15 8.88 6.57
CA TRP A 302 12.11 8.59 5.61
C TRP A 302 10.85 8.06 6.32
N TRP A 303 9.68 8.39 5.82
CA TRP A 303 8.39 8.06 6.44
C TRP A 303 8.17 6.55 6.69
N ASP A 304 8.80 5.69 5.90
CA ASP A 304 8.71 4.23 6.04
C ASP A 304 9.10 3.72 7.43
N TYR A 305 9.99 4.43 8.13
CA TYR A 305 10.55 3.99 9.42
C TYR A 305 9.85 4.63 10.63
N GLY A 306 8.93 5.56 10.38
CA GLY A 306 8.33 6.38 11.45
C GLY A 306 7.60 5.59 12.52
N TYR A 307 6.84 4.56 12.13
CA TYR A 307 6.16 3.71 13.12
C TYR A 307 7.15 2.93 14.00
N TRP A 308 8.25 2.43 13.45
CA TRP A 308 9.25 1.73 14.23
C TRP A 308 9.92 2.66 15.25
N ILE A 309 10.28 3.87 14.83
CA ILE A 309 10.87 4.89 15.70
C ILE A 309 9.90 5.28 16.82
N THR A 310 8.63 5.51 16.48
CA THR A 310 7.63 5.92 17.46
C THR A 310 7.26 4.82 18.44
N THR A 311 7.05 3.58 17.94
CA THR A 311 6.50 2.49 18.77
C THR A 311 7.57 1.72 19.52
N LEU A 312 8.74 1.49 18.92
CA LEU A 312 9.79 0.66 19.51
C LEU A 312 10.88 1.50 20.17
N ALA A 313 11.33 2.58 19.54
CA ALA A 313 12.31 3.45 20.18
C ALA A 313 11.67 4.49 21.12
N ASN A 314 10.36 4.64 21.11
CA ASN A 314 9.62 5.64 21.92
C ASN A 314 10.19 7.06 21.77
N ARG A 315 10.45 7.48 20.52
CA ARG A 315 10.94 8.81 20.13
C ARG A 315 10.01 9.46 19.14
N THR A 316 10.03 10.78 19.06
CA THR A 316 9.21 11.53 18.10
C THR A 316 9.76 11.36 16.69
N SER A 317 9.00 10.73 15.79
CA SER A 317 9.29 10.73 14.35
C SER A 317 8.60 11.92 13.67
N LEU A 318 9.28 12.55 12.69
CA LEU A 318 8.74 13.68 11.93
C LEU A 318 7.66 13.26 10.93
N ALA A 319 7.72 12.04 10.43
CA ALA A 319 6.74 11.45 9.51
C ALA A 319 6.66 9.94 9.75
N ASP A 320 5.53 9.35 9.38
CA ASP A 320 5.27 7.93 9.56
C ASP A 320 4.48 7.32 8.38
N ASN A 321 4.28 6.01 8.43
CA ASN A 321 3.61 5.20 7.41
C ASN A 321 2.12 5.55 7.22
N ALA A 322 1.50 6.33 8.12
CA ALA A 322 0.15 6.85 7.89
C ALA A 322 0.14 7.85 6.72
N THR A 323 1.28 8.50 6.44
CA THR A 323 1.49 9.45 5.34
C THR A 323 0.40 10.55 5.27
N ILE A 324 -0.13 10.96 6.43
CA ILE A 324 -1.22 11.93 6.52
C ILE A 324 -0.74 13.33 6.18
N ASN A 325 0.42 13.71 6.70
CA ASN A 325 0.98 15.04 6.48
C ASN A 325 1.92 15.04 5.26
N GLN A 326 1.34 15.19 4.08
CA GLN A 326 2.08 15.19 2.81
C GLN A 326 3.09 16.33 2.73
N THR A 327 2.74 17.52 3.23
CA THR A 327 3.65 18.67 3.26
C THR A 327 4.88 18.39 4.11
N ARG A 328 4.72 17.73 5.26
CA ARG A 328 5.84 17.34 6.12
C ARG A 328 6.74 16.32 5.44
N ILE A 329 6.16 15.34 4.75
CA ILE A 329 6.92 14.33 4.00
C ILE A 329 7.69 14.98 2.85
N ALA A 330 7.07 15.91 2.11
CA ALA A 330 7.74 16.68 1.06
C ALA A 330 8.88 17.54 1.63
N THR A 331 8.69 18.14 2.81
CA THR A 331 9.77 18.89 3.49
C THR A 331 10.94 17.99 3.88
N ILE A 332 10.66 16.75 4.36
CA ILE A 332 11.72 15.78 4.66
C ILE A 332 12.42 15.33 3.37
N ALA A 333 11.67 15.09 2.30
CA ALA A 333 12.27 14.79 1.00
C ALA A 333 13.18 15.91 0.51
N LYS A 334 12.76 17.17 0.63
CA LYS A 334 13.61 18.35 0.35
C LYS A 334 14.84 18.38 1.26
N MET A 335 14.69 18.12 2.56
CA MET A 335 15.82 18.05 3.48
C MET A 335 16.91 17.10 2.98
N PHE A 336 16.53 15.91 2.50
CA PHE A 336 17.48 14.91 2.02
C PHE A 336 18.07 15.23 0.65
N MET A 337 17.28 15.82 -0.26
CA MET A 337 17.67 16.00 -1.67
C MET A 337 18.23 17.37 -2.00
N ASP A 338 18.04 18.35 -1.13
CA ASP A 338 18.65 19.67 -1.30
C ASP A 338 20.17 19.64 -1.02
N GLN A 339 20.87 20.69 -1.41
CA GLN A 339 22.28 20.85 -1.06
C GLN A 339 22.48 20.71 0.45
N THR A 340 23.61 20.15 0.83
CA THR A 340 23.89 19.78 2.23
C THR A 340 23.56 20.87 3.23
N GLU A 341 23.98 22.11 2.97
CA GLU A 341 23.75 23.24 3.89
C GLU A 341 22.27 23.60 4.01
N ASN A 342 21.53 23.58 2.89
CA ASN A 342 20.09 23.82 2.89
C ASN A 342 19.34 22.68 3.59
N GLY A 343 19.72 21.43 3.32
CA GLY A 343 19.18 20.27 4.00
C GLY A 343 19.39 20.31 5.51
N LEU A 344 20.58 20.73 5.96
CA LEU A 344 20.87 20.93 7.38
C LEU A 344 20.04 22.06 8.00
N LYS A 345 19.81 23.15 7.27
CA LYS A 345 18.90 24.21 7.70
C LYS A 345 17.49 23.68 7.90
N ILE A 346 16.96 22.93 6.92
CA ILE A 346 15.63 22.30 7.04
C ILE A 346 15.58 21.35 8.25
N ALA A 347 16.61 20.52 8.48
CA ALA A 347 16.69 19.64 9.63
C ALA A 347 16.60 20.42 10.96
N LYS A 348 17.30 21.57 11.06
CA LYS A 348 17.23 22.45 12.22
C LYS A 348 15.86 23.12 12.40
N ASP A 349 15.25 23.60 11.31
CA ASP A 349 13.92 24.20 11.33
C ASP A 349 12.85 23.18 11.76
N LEU A 350 13.03 21.91 11.41
CA LEU A 350 12.23 20.78 11.88
C LEU A 350 12.56 20.33 13.30
N LYS A 351 13.55 20.96 13.95
CA LYS A 351 14.04 20.63 15.30
C LYS A 351 14.51 19.18 15.43
N SER A 352 15.12 18.65 14.37
CA SER A 352 15.66 17.28 14.38
C SER A 352 16.88 17.21 15.29
N ASP A 353 16.86 16.27 16.24
CA ASP A 353 18.03 15.95 17.07
C ASP A 353 18.90 14.87 16.43
N TYR A 354 18.25 13.95 15.70
CA TYR A 354 18.90 12.84 15.00
C TYR A 354 18.33 12.67 13.60
N ILE A 355 19.18 12.18 12.70
CA ILE A 355 18.79 11.77 11.34
C ILE A 355 19.12 10.30 11.17
N VAL A 356 18.14 9.50 10.74
CA VAL A 356 18.33 8.06 10.47
C VAL A 356 18.31 7.84 8.97
N VAL A 357 19.34 7.14 8.48
CA VAL A 357 19.47 6.69 7.08
C VAL A 357 19.62 5.18 7.06
N TYR A 358 18.94 4.54 6.13
CA TYR A 358 18.96 3.11 5.95
C TYR A 358 19.52 2.74 4.58
N ILE A 359 20.43 1.77 4.55
CA ILE A 359 21.13 1.35 3.34
C ILE A 359 21.14 -0.17 3.28
N VAL A 360 20.84 -0.71 2.12
CA VAL A 360 20.96 -2.14 1.84
C VAL A 360 21.93 -2.32 0.69
N GLY A 361 22.79 -3.32 0.77
CA GLY A 361 23.73 -3.60 -0.29
C GLY A 361 24.41 -4.95 -0.11
N GLN A 362 25.22 -5.27 -1.07
CA GLN A 362 26.05 -6.46 -1.07
C GLN A 362 27.52 -6.05 -1.06
N ARG A 363 28.30 -6.69 -0.17
CA ARG A 363 29.74 -6.53 -0.06
C ARG A 363 30.45 -7.65 -0.78
N PHE A 364 31.49 -7.31 -1.52
CA PHE A 364 32.36 -8.23 -2.23
C PHE A 364 33.82 -8.05 -1.78
N SER A 365 34.59 -9.10 -1.86
CA SER A 365 36.05 -8.99 -1.78
C SER A 365 36.57 -8.55 -3.14
N GLY A 366 37.16 -7.36 -3.21
CA GLY A 366 37.79 -6.84 -4.43
C GLY A 366 39.17 -7.36 -4.66
N ILE A 367 39.79 -6.97 -5.78
CA ILE A 367 41.18 -7.20 -6.09
C ILE A 367 42.05 -6.48 -5.01
N ASN A 368 43.12 -7.10 -4.56
CA ASN A 368 44.03 -6.59 -3.52
C ASN A 368 43.36 -6.38 -2.14
N SER A 369 42.40 -7.24 -1.76
CA SER A 369 41.69 -7.17 -0.47
C SER A 369 40.88 -5.88 -0.25
N SER A 370 40.61 -5.08 -1.29
CA SER A 370 39.72 -3.93 -1.20
C SER A 370 38.30 -4.41 -1.06
N GLU A 371 37.53 -3.73 -0.20
CA GLU A 371 36.09 -3.98 -0.06
C GLU A 371 35.34 -3.15 -1.11
N LEU A 372 34.54 -3.83 -1.93
CA LEU A 372 33.67 -3.21 -2.92
C LEU A 372 32.22 -3.50 -2.59
N TYR A 373 31.33 -2.61 -3.00
CA TYR A 373 29.93 -2.66 -2.65
C TYR A 373 29.04 -2.40 -3.86
N VAL A 374 27.89 -3.04 -3.88
CA VAL A 374 26.75 -2.70 -4.72
C VAL A 374 25.59 -2.33 -3.80
N LEU A 375 24.96 -1.20 -4.02
CA LEU A 375 23.82 -0.70 -3.22
C LEU A 375 22.51 -1.00 -3.93
N GLY A 376 21.42 -1.11 -3.16
CA GLY A 376 20.09 -1.34 -3.69
C GLY A 376 19.17 -2.07 -2.70
N ASN A 377 18.09 -2.64 -3.23
CA ASN A 377 17.19 -3.57 -2.50
C ASN A 377 16.49 -3.01 -1.27
N GLY A 378 16.01 -1.75 -1.30
CA GLY A 378 15.09 -1.23 -0.29
C GLY A 378 15.66 -0.21 0.70
N GLY A 379 16.94 0.11 0.65
CA GLY A 379 17.53 1.23 1.39
C GLY A 379 17.17 2.59 0.79
N ASP A 380 17.57 3.67 1.45
CA ASP A 380 17.25 5.04 1.02
C ASP A 380 17.90 5.40 -0.33
N GLU A 381 19.05 4.78 -0.63
CA GLU A 381 19.67 4.91 -1.95
C GLU A 381 18.74 4.40 -3.05
N SER A 382 18.09 3.24 -2.87
CA SER A 382 17.18 2.67 -3.87
C SER A 382 15.85 3.42 -3.97
N LYS A 383 15.50 4.22 -2.95
CA LYS A 383 14.27 5.03 -2.89
C LYS A 383 14.49 6.48 -3.33
N LYS A 384 15.69 6.88 -3.69
CA LYS A 384 16.05 8.28 -4.03
C LYS A 384 15.14 8.94 -5.06
N GLN A 385 14.66 8.19 -6.05
CA GLN A 385 13.69 8.68 -7.03
C GLN A 385 12.41 9.22 -6.38
N TRP A 386 11.95 8.58 -5.30
CA TRP A 386 10.78 9.05 -4.56
C TRP A 386 11.07 10.29 -3.74
N PHE A 387 12.26 10.40 -3.15
CA PHE A 387 12.70 11.63 -2.49
C PHE A 387 12.74 12.79 -3.48
N ILE A 388 13.28 12.57 -4.70
CA ILE A 388 13.37 13.58 -5.76
C ILE A 388 11.96 14.03 -6.17
N ARG A 389 11.07 13.11 -6.53
CA ARG A 389 9.71 13.41 -7.00
C ARG A 389 8.86 14.08 -5.94
N ILE A 390 8.86 13.55 -4.71
CA ILE A 390 8.09 14.08 -3.58
C ILE A 390 8.63 15.44 -3.13
N GLY A 391 9.94 15.64 -3.20
CA GLY A 391 10.61 16.90 -2.94
C GLY A 391 10.39 17.96 -4.01
N GLY A 392 9.89 17.60 -5.20
CA GLY A 392 9.64 18.50 -6.31
C GLY A 392 10.91 18.89 -7.11
N PHE A 393 11.92 18.03 -7.12
CA PHE A 393 13.16 18.24 -7.86
C PHE A 393 13.12 17.62 -9.25
N ASN A 394 13.97 18.13 -10.17
CA ASN A 394 14.11 17.55 -11.50
C ASN A 394 15.02 16.31 -11.45
N GLU A 395 14.49 15.15 -11.82
CA GLU A 395 15.21 13.87 -11.79
C GLU A 395 16.51 13.89 -12.58
N ASN A 396 16.57 14.58 -13.70
CA ASN A 396 17.74 14.63 -14.59
C ASN A 396 19.00 15.22 -13.94
N ASN A 397 18.86 15.98 -12.85
CA ASN A 397 20.00 16.52 -12.12
C ASN A 397 20.61 15.50 -11.15
N TYR A 398 19.81 14.53 -10.69
CA TYR A 398 20.15 13.60 -9.63
C TYR A 398 20.38 12.18 -10.12
N LEU A 399 19.78 11.81 -11.25
CA LEU A 399 19.83 10.48 -11.83
C LEU A 399 20.38 10.53 -13.24
N GLU A 400 21.13 9.49 -13.59
CA GLU A 400 21.64 9.26 -14.94
C GLU A 400 20.49 8.87 -15.90
N GLN A 401 20.83 8.65 -17.17
CA GLN A 401 19.84 8.36 -18.23
C GLN A 401 18.99 7.11 -17.99
N ASP A 402 19.46 6.19 -17.16
CA ASP A 402 18.72 4.98 -16.77
C ASP A 402 17.60 5.27 -15.77
N GLY A 403 17.52 6.52 -15.25
CA GLY A 403 16.55 6.94 -14.24
C GLY A 403 16.73 6.27 -12.87
N PHE A 404 17.87 5.63 -12.64
CA PHE A 404 18.16 4.89 -11.41
C PHE A 404 19.53 5.19 -10.82
N THR A 405 20.59 5.19 -11.62
CA THR A 405 21.95 5.44 -11.14
C THR A 405 22.12 6.89 -10.71
N PRO A 406 22.64 7.17 -9.48
CA PRO A 406 22.80 8.55 -9.02
C PRO A 406 23.97 9.24 -9.74
N THR A 407 23.76 10.51 -10.10
CA THR A 407 24.79 11.38 -10.67
C THR A 407 25.86 11.74 -9.63
N PRO A 408 27.03 12.25 -10.06
CA PRO A 408 28.00 12.86 -9.14
C PRO A 408 27.43 14.01 -8.30
N PHE A 409 26.45 14.76 -8.82
CA PHE A 409 25.76 15.80 -8.07
C PHE A 409 25.04 15.24 -6.85
N PHE A 410 24.30 14.14 -7.00
CA PHE A 410 23.65 13.47 -5.86
C PHE A 410 24.65 13.15 -4.74
N TRP A 411 25.77 12.50 -5.08
CA TRP A 411 26.77 12.07 -4.09
C TRP A 411 27.51 13.21 -3.42
N ASN A 412 27.82 14.27 -4.15
CA ASN A 412 28.69 15.34 -3.68
C ASN A 412 27.94 16.51 -3.06
N SER A 413 26.68 16.74 -3.46
CA SER A 413 25.97 17.96 -3.11
C SER A 413 24.79 17.74 -2.19
N THR A 414 24.05 16.61 -2.32
CA THR A 414 22.84 16.40 -1.52
C THR A 414 23.14 15.94 -0.09
N LEU A 415 22.26 16.33 0.86
CA LEU A 415 22.40 15.85 2.23
C LEU A 415 22.33 14.32 2.30
N LEU A 416 21.42 13.66 1.55
CA LEU A 416 21.32 12.20 1.52
C LEU A 416 22.62 11.56 0.99
N GLY A 417 23.15 12.07 -0.12
CA GLY A 417 24.43 11.58 -0.68
C GLY A 417 25.60 11.77 0.28
N GLN A 418 25.57 12.79 1.13
CA GLN A 418 26.58 13.00 2.18
C GLN A 418 26.39 12.08 3.40
N LEU A 419 25.14 11.71 3.73
CA LEU A 419 24.82 10.79 4.83
C LEU A 419 25.05 9.33 4.47
N ILE A 420 24.89 8.96 3.19
CA ILE A 420 25.21 7.61 2.72
C ILE A 420 26.74 7.43 2.71
N PRO A 421 27.30 6.50 3.52
CA PRO A 421 28.75 6.38 3.71
C PRO A 421 29.43 5.60 2.58
N PHE A 422 29.07 5.91 1.35
CA PHE A 422 29.60 5.29 0.14
C PHE A 422 29.88 6.35 -0.93
N THR A 423 30.83 6.04 -1.81
CA THR A 423 31.12 6.82 -3.03
C THR A 423 31.27 5.88 -4.21
N PRO A 424 30.77 6.22 -5.39
CA PRO A 424 31.01 5.43 -6.60
C PRO A 424 32.51 5.49 -6.97
N VAL A 425 33.09 4.36 -7.27
CA VAL A 425 34.53 4.25 -7.63
C VAL A 425 34.74 3.63 -9.01
N SER A 426 33.74 2.91 -9.52
CA SER A 426 33.81 2.26 -10.82
C SER A 426 32.39 1.88 -11.27
N TYR A 427 32.27 1.52 -12.53
CA TYR A 427 31.08 0.92 -13.10
C TYR A 427 31.45 -0.40 -13.78
N ILE A 428 30.50 -1.33 -13.86
CA ILE A 428 30.67 -2.60 -14.59
C ILE A 428 29.62 -2.62 -15.71
N LEU A 429 30.11 -2.75 -16.94
CA LEU A 429 29.27 -2.92 -18.12
C LEU A 429 29.68 -4.22 -18.84
N ASN A 430 28.71 -5.12 -19.05
CA ASN A 430 28.96 -6.43 -19.70
C ASN A 430 30.08 -7.25 -19.06
N GLY A 431 30.25 -7.14 -17.73
CA GLY A 431 31.27 -7.85 -16.97
C GLY A 431 32.67 -7.21 -17.00
N ALA A 432 32.87 -6.07 -17.67
CA ALA A 432 34.11 -5.32 -17.70
C ALA A 432 34.03 -4.01 -16.91
N PRO A 433 35.07 -3.63 -16.16
CA PRO A 433 35.13 -2.34 -15.47
C PRO A 433 35.13 -1.18 -16.46
N SER A 434 34.38 -0.13 -16.13
CA SER A 434 34.35 1.17 -16.82
C SER A 434 34.64 2.26 -15.79
N GLY A 435 35.47 3.23 -16.14
CA GLY A 435 35.81 4.36 -15.25
C GLY A 435 34.67 5.39 -15.12
N GLU A 436 33.83 5.45 -16.14
CA GLU A 436 32.71 6.39 -16.22
C GLU A 436 31.38 5.67 -16.42
N TYR A 437 30.30 6.33 -16.04
CA TYR A 437 28.95 5.82 -16.25
C TYR A 437 28.65 5.65 -17.75
N GLN A 438 28.05 4.52 -18.08
CA GLN A 438 27.45 4.23 -19.38
C GLN A 438 26.04 3.61 -19.16
N PRO A 439 25.08 3.84 -20.05
CA PRO A 439 23.76 3.24 -19.93
C PRO A 439 23.80 1.71 -19.77
N GLY A 440 23.16 1.19 -18.73
CA GLY A 440 23.17 -0.24 -18.38
C GLY A 440 24.37 -0.70 -17.53
N ALA A 441 25.26 0.21 -17.12
CA ALA A 441 26.36 -0.13 -16.24
C ALA A 441 25.89 -0.17 -14.76
N MET A 442 26.39 -1.15 -14.02
CA MET A 442 26.17 -1.29 -12.58
C MET A 442 27.24 -0.51 -11.81
N ALA A 443 26.82 0.40 -10.93
CA ALA A 443 27.72 1.19 -10.11
C ALA A 443 28.36 0.35 -8.99
N ILE A 444 29.65 0.52 -8.80
CA ILE A 444 30.46 -0.09 -7.73
C ILE A 444 30.92 0.99 -6.77
N TYR A 445 30.75 0.74 -5.49
CA TYR A 445 30.99 1.70 -4.43
C TYR A 445 32.13 1.27 -3.50
N ALA A 446 32.82 2.27 -2.95
CA ALA A 446 33.70 2.11 -1.80
C ALA A 446 33.11 2.77 -0.57
N LYS A 447 33.38 2.20 0.61
CA LYS A 447 32.93 2.74 1.89
C LYS A 447 33.69 4.04 2.21
N HIS A 448 32.95 5.11 2.44
CA HIS A 448 33.50 6.42 2.77
C HIS A 448 32.58 7.17 3.73
N ILE A 449 32.92 7.14 5.03
CA ILE A 449 32.14 7.81 6.09
C ILE A 449 32.54 9.28 6.14
N LYS A 450 31.66 10.17 5.71
CA LYS A 450 31.91 11.62 5.63
C LYS A 450 31.74 12.32 6.99
N TYR A 451 30.89 11.79 7.88
CA TYR A 451 30.69 12.29 9.23
C TYR A 451 30.99 11.18 10.26
N PRO A 452 32.27 10.97 10.64
CA PRO A 452 32.66 9.86 11.51
C PRO A 452 32.22 10.08 12.98
N GLN A 453 32.39 9.06 13.81
CA GLN A 453 32.05 9.11 15.24
C GLN A 453 32.88 10.12 16.03
N ASN A 454 34.12 10.34 15.60
CA ASN A 454 35.07 11.32 16.18
C ASN A 454 35.05 12.66 15.47
N ALA A 455 33.90 13.03 14.90
CA ALA A 455 33.71 14.32 14.22
C ALA A 455 34.07 15.49 15.17
N THR A 456 34.72 16.52 14.61
CA THR A 456 35.07 17.74 15.36
C THR A 456 33.84 18.54 15.69
N VAL A 457 33.93 19.44 16.69
CA VAL A 457 32.83 20.29 17.14
C VAL A 457 32.28 21.19 16.02
N ASP A 458 33.08 21.47 15.01
CA ASP A 458 32.71 22.30 13.88
C ASP A 458 31.93 21.55 12.78
N GLN A 459 31.84 20.23 12.86
CA GLN A 459 31.07 19.46 11.88
C GLN A 459 29.55 19.51 12.17
N PRO A 460 28.73 19.57 11.12
CA PRO A 460 27.28 19.66 11.28
C PRO A 460 26.62 18.40 11.84
N LEU A 461 27.23 17.24 11.59
CA LEU A 461 26.71 15.93 11.91
C LEU A 461 27.81 15.04 12.49
N LYS A 462 27.38 14.06 13.26
CA LYS A 462 28.25 13.04 13.83
C LYS A 462 27.54 11.68 13.76
N LEU A 463 28.21 10.65 13.24
CA LEU A 463 27.70 9.27 13.29
C LEU A 463 27.65 8.80 14.75
N ALA A 464 26.45 8.70 15.31
CA ALA A 464 26.23 8.25 16.69
C ALA A 464 26.10 6.73 16.79
N TYR A 465 25.53 6.09 15.76
CA TYR A 465 25.34 4.64 15.71
C TYR A 465 25.44 4.14 14.26
N SER A 466 25.97 2.94 14.12
CA SER A 466 25.93 2.16 12.88
C SER A 466 25.70 0.69 13.22
N SER A 467 24.87 0.01 12.42
CA SER A 467 24.47 -1.36 12.67
C SER A 467 25.59 -2.39 12.48
N ASP A 468 25.40 -3.58 13.08
CA ASP A 468 26.42 -4.62 13.13
C ASP A 468 26.77 -5.18 11.75
N SER A 469 25.78 -5.42 10.88
CA SER A 469 26.03 -5.94 9.53
C SER A 469 26.79 -4.93 8.66
N PHE A 470 26.55 -3.63 8.84
CA PHE A 470 27.31 -2.57 8.19
C PHE A 470 28.78 -2.51 8.66
N ASN A 471 29.01 -2.77 9.94
CA ASN A 471 30.36 -2.76 10.54
C ASN A 471 31.13 -4.07 10.29
N SER A 472 30.43 -5.14 9.94
CA SER A 472 31.05 -6.44 9.64
C SER A 472 31.93 -6.35 8.38
N ASN A 473 33.02 -7.12 8.33
CA ASN A 473 33.89 -7.25 7.14
C ASN A 473 33.57 -8.53 6.34
N ARG A 474 32.47 -9.23 6.64
CA ARG A 474 32.12 -10.46 5.93
C ARG A 474 31.50 -10.15 4.57
N PRO A 475 31.88 -10.82 3.49
CA PRO A 475 31.20 -10.73 2.20
C PRO A 475 29.72 -11.13 2.33
N GLY A 476 28.87 -10.55 1.50
CA GLY A 476 27.43 -10.85 1.47
C GLY A 476 26.56 -9.62 1.72
N LEU A 477 25.28 -9.86 1.92
CA LEU A 477 24.27 -8.81 2.21
C LEU A 477 24.57 -8.11 3.53
N PHE A 478 24.36 -6.79 3.54
CA PHE A 478 24.39 -5.97 4.76
C PHE A 478 23.19 -5.03 4.80
N PHE A 479 22.78 -4.68 6.03
CA PHE A 479 21.67 -3.82 6.36
C PHE A 479 22.16 -2.69 7.25
N GLY A 480 22.54 -1.58 6.62
CA GLY A 480 23.15 -0.44 7.31
C GLY A 480 22.11 0.51 7.88
N VAL A 481 21.81 0.43 9.16
CA VAL A 481 21.06 1.48 9.86
C VAL A 481 22.05 2.44 10.49
N LEU A 482 22.01 3.70 10.06
CA LEU A 482 22.93 4.75 10.51
C LEU A 482 22.15 5.84 11.20
N VAL A 483 22.60 6.22 12.40
CA VAL A 483 22.02 7.31 13.19
C VAL A 483 23.03 8.43 13.30
N TYR A 484 22.70 9.59 12.79
CA TYR A 484 23.51 10.80 12.87
C TYR A 484 22.94 11.76 13.90
N GLU A 485 23.76 12.25 14.81
CA GLU A 485 23.44 13.32 15.75
C GLU A 485 23.62 14.67 15.06
N VAL A 486 22.63 15.55 15.19
CA VAL A 486 22.65 16.89 14.59
C VAL A 486 23.31 17.87 15.56
N ASN A 487 24.36 18.55 15.10
CA ASN A 487 25.02 19.57 15.88
C ASN A 487 24.16 20.84 15.96
N LYS A 488 23.56 21.09 17.12
CA LYS A 488 22.69 22.26 17.35
C LYS A 488 23.41 23.60 17.23
N ASN A 489 24.71 23.60 17.49
CA ASN A 489 25.53 24.83 17.47
C ASN A 489 26.05 25.16 16.06
N TYR A 490 26.02 24.21 15.14
CA TYR A 490 26.42 24.44 13.76
C TYR A 490 25.46 25.42 13.07
N VAL A 491 26.00 26.44 12.39
CA VAL A 491 25.21 27.41 11.64
C VAL A 491 25.37 27.09 10.15
N PRO A 492 24.31 26.59 9.48
CA PRO A 492 24.37 26.26 8.05
C PRO A 492 24.67 27.51 7.21
N LYS A 493 25.57 27.38 6.28
CA LYS A 493 25.89 28.40 5.27
C LYS A 493 24.93 28.22 4.09
N THR A 494 23.81 28.91 4.10
CA THR A 494 22.86 28.84 3.00
C THR A 494 23.49 29.37 1.71
N THR A 495 23.60 28.51 0.72
CA THR A 495 23.94 28.88 -0.65
C THR A 495 22.65 29.16 -1.40
N SER A 496 22.55 30.28 -2.10
CA SER A 496 21.50 30.51 -3.08
C SER A 496 21.73 29.55 -4.25
N ASP A 497 20.91 28.51 -4.34
CA ASP A 497 20.98 27.56 -5.45
C ASP A 497 20.19 28.15 -6.63
N PRO A 498 20.80 28.40 -7.78
CA PRO A 498 20.08 28.86 -8.96
C PRO A 498 18.99 27.90 -9.44
N TYR A 499 19.07 26.61 -9.09
CA TYR A 499 18.03 25.64 -9.42
C TYR A 499 16.76 25.78 -8.56
N ASN A 500 16.85 26.20 -7.31
CA ASN A 500 15.70 26.45 -6.45
C ASN A 500 14.92 27.72 -6.82
N GLU A 501 15.55 28.71 -7.42
CA GLU A 501 14.88 29.92 -7.94
C GLU A 501 13.97 29.59 -9.14
N ILE A 502 14.37 28.66 -10.00
CA ILE A 502 13.58 28.27 -11.18
C ILE A 502 12.29 27.51 -10.75
N ILE A 503 12.37 26.64 -9.74
CA ILE A 503 11.21 25.89 -9.21
C ILE A 503 10.27 26.81 -8.43
N GLY A 504 10.79 27.69 -7.59
CA GLY A 504 9.99 28.68 -6.85
C GLY A 504 9.23 29.65 -7.77
N ASN A 505 9.74 29.92 -8.97
CA ASN A 505 9.06 30.72 -9.98
C ASN A 505 7.98 29.92 -10.74
N GLN A 506 8.13 28.59 -10.90
CA GLN A 506 7.10 27.75 -11.50
C GLN A 506 5.90 27.53 -10.57
N GLU A 507 6.11 27.38 -9.26
CA GLU A 507 5.01 27.30 -8.28
C GLU A 507 4.18 28.59 -8.21
N LYS A 508 4.81 29.76 -8.39
CA LYS A 508 4.08 31.04 -8.48
C LYS A 508 3.22 31.16 -9.74
N PHE A 509 3.58 30.51 -10.83
CA PHE A 509 2.79 30.48 -12.07
C PHE A 509 1.61 29.51 -12.04
N SER A 510 1.64 28.46 -11.24
CA SER A 510 0.56 27.47 -11.16
C SER A 510 -0.62 27.90 -10.27
N ILE A 511 -0.48 28.95 -9.47
CA ILE A 511 -1.54 29.48 -8.60
C ILE A 511 -2.50 30.44 -9.33
N ASN A 512 -2.09 31.00 -10.45
CA ASN A 512 -2.95 31.83 -11.29
C ASN A 512 -3.35 31.02 -12.54
N GLY A 513 -4.49 30.34 -12.40
CA GLY A 513 -5.03 29.46 -13.41
C GLY A 513 -5.19 30.11 -14.79
N THR A 514 -4.60 29.47 -15.76
CA THR A 514 -5.19 29.25 -17.10
C THR A 514 -4.48 28.06 -17.75
N SER A 515 -5.26 27.04 -18.03
CA SER A 515 -4.89 25.86 -18.80
C SER A 515 -4.36 26.25 -20.19
N THR A 516 -3.14 25.89 -20.51
CA THR A 516 -2.72 25.63 -21.87
C THR A 516 -2.22 24.18 -21.96
N SER A 517 -3.16 23.30 -22.25
CA SER A 517 -2.91 21.96 -22.75
C SER A 517 -2.47 22.09 -24.20
N SER A 518 -1.20 22.00 -24.47
CA SER A 518 -0.66 21.54 -25.76
C SER A 518 0.87 21.53 -25.67
N VAL A 519 1.44 20.38 -25.92
CA VAL A 519 2.85 19.97 -26.03
C VAL A 519 3.29 19.04 -24.91
N MET A 520 2.85 17.79 -24.94
CA MET A 520 3.54 16.59 -24.41
C MET A 520 2.83 15.30 -24.85
N GLU A 521 2.67 15.09 -26.14
CA GLU A 521 2.05 13.86 -26.66
C GLU A 521 2.98 13.06 -27.61
N SER A 522 4.28 13.06 -27.36
CA SER A 522 5.17 12.28 -28.26
C SER A 522 6.27 11.43 -27.60
N ASN A 523 6.24 11.16 -26.28
CA ASN A 523 7.31 10.36 -25.67
C ASN A 523 6.87 9.20 -24.76
N ASN A 524 5.60 8.78 -24.82
CA ASN A 524 5.09 7.72 -23.91
C ASN A 524 5.04 6.29 -24.48
N GLN A 525 5.55 6.04 -25.68
CA GLN A 525 5.52 4.67 -26.25
C GLN A 525 6.82 3.87 -26.12
N SER A 526 7.91 4.45 -25.65
CA SER A 526 9.19 3.72 -25.50
C SER A 526 9.54 3.29 -24.07
N LYS A 527 8.74 3.67 -23.05
CA LYS A 527 9.02 3.35 -21.64
C LYS A 527 8.40 2.05 -21.12
N LEU A 528 7.52 1.40 -21.87
CA LEU A 528 6.88 0.15 -21.42
C LEU A 528 7.68 -1.15 -21.70
N ALA A 529 8.74 -1.07 -22.48
CA ALA A 529 9.50 -2.26 -22.90
C ALA A 529 10.73 -2.59 -22.02
N VAL A 530 11.10 -1.72 -21.08
CA VAL A 530 12.33 -1.89 -20.29
C VAL A 530 12.08 -2.38 -18.85
N LEU A 531 10.84 -2.39 -18.38
CA LEU A 531 10.51 -2.82 -17.00
C LEU A 531 10.35 -4.34 -16.82
N ASP A 532 10.29 -5.10 -17.91
CA ASP A 532 10.06 -6.57 -17.85
C ASP A 532 11.34 -7.43 -17.83
N THR A 533 12.53 -6.82 -17.90
CA THR A 533 13.77 -7.59 -17.95
C THR A 533 14.61 -7.55 -16.67
N ALA A 534 14.16 -6.88 -15.61
CA ALA A 534 14.91 -6.81 -14.34
C ALA A 534 14.54 -7.89 -13.31
N GLN A 535 13.72 -8.87 -13.65
CA GLN A 535 13.44 -10.06 -12.83
C GLN A 535 14.06 -11.31 -13.47
N GLY A 536 15.39 -11.33 -13.56
CA GLY A 536 16.13 -12.57 -13.84
C GLY A 536 16.36 -13.33 -12.54
N PRO A 537 16.27 -14.68 -12.54
CA PRO A 537 16.47 -15.47 -11.33
C PRO A 537 17.94 -15.44 -10.92
N ILE A 538 18.21 -14.95 -9.72
CA ILE A 538 19.49 -15.19 -9.05
C ILE A 538 19.29 -16.48 -8.24
N THR A 539 19.86 -17.56 -8.76
CA THR A 539 20.08 -18.83 -8.04
C THR A 539 20.96 -18.63 -6.82
#